data_8eb16740b3c595e703ba187caceace50
#
_entry.id   8eb16740b3c595e703ba187caceace50
#
_cell.length_a   1.000
_cell.length_b   1.000
_cell.length_c   1.000
_cell.angle_alpha   90.00
_cell.angle_beta   90.00
_cell.angle_gamma   90.00
#
_symmetry.space_group_name_H-M   'P 1'
#
loop_
_entity.id
_entity.type
_entity.pdbx_description
1 polymer ?
#
loop_
_entity_poly.entity_id
_entity_poly.type
_entity_poly.pdbx_seq_one_letter_code
_entity_poly.pdbx_strand_id
1 'polypeptide(L)'
;SGAVRRLYDCCVDLGFTANDTIGNARETAEWAKAMRYRSLIVVTADYHMPRAMLELRSTLPAAKLQPYPISTTVVNAHRWWRTSGGARLMVVEYSKYLAILGREMVRGLGPRDAPAAASPSPKG
;
A
#
# COMPACT_ATOMS: atom_id res chain seq x y z
N SER A 1 18.25 -17.12 -18.98
CA SER A 1 18.15 -16.85 -20.43
C SER A 1 18.26 -15.33 -20.64
N GLY A 2 18.81 -14.88 -21.80
CA GLY A 2 19.00 -13.47 -22.12
C GLY A 2 17.70 -12.65 -22.21
N ALA A 3 16.56 -13.29 -22.44
CA ALA A 3 15.24 -12.65 -22.44
C ALA A 3 14.81 -12.20 -21.02
N VAL A 4 15.01 -13.05 -20.04
CA VAL A 4 14.71 -12.74 -18.62
C VAL A 4 15.59 -11.60 -18.13
N ARG A 5 16.88 -11.64 -18.45
CA ARG A 5 17.82 -10.57 -18.08
C ARG A 5 17.41 -9.22 -18.67
N ARG A 6 17.01 -9.19 -19.94
CA ARG A 6 16.53 -7.96 -20.59
C ARG A 6 15.26 -7.40 -19.93
N LEU A 7 14.35 -8.26 -19.49
CA LEU A 7 13.17 -7.83 -18.75
C LEU A 7 13.53 -7.18 -17.41
N TYR A 8 14.51 -7.74 -16.70
CA TYR A 8 15.00 -7.12 -15.47
C TYR A 8 15.65 -5.77 -15.71
N ASP A 9 16.44 -5.66 -16.76
CA ASP A 9 17.19 -4.43 -17.08
C ASP A 9 16.27 -3.30 -17.57
N CYS A 10 15.16 -3.61 -18.25
CA CYS A 10 14.26 -2.59 -18.81
C CYS A 10 13.06 -2.25 -17.94
N CYS A 11 12.58 -3.22 -17.16
CA CYS A 11 11.18 -3.19 -16.80
C CYS A 11 10.91 -3.64 -15.35
N VAL A 12 11.93 -3.81 -14.54
CA VAL A 12 11.84 -4.16 -13.13
C VAL A 12 12.63 -3.17 -12.30
N ASP A 13 11.94 -2.44 -11.47
CA ASP A 13 12.53 -1.57 -10.46
C ASP A 13 12.45 -2.24 -9.11
N LEU A 14 13.53 -2.27 -8.36
CA LEU A 14 13.59 -2.86 -7.02
C LEU A 14 13.62 -1.77 -5.96
N GLY A 15 12.69 -1.85 -5.02
CA GLY A 15 12.68 -0.99 -3.85
C GLY A 15 13.52 -1.61 -2.73
N PHE A 16 14.37 -0.82 -2.09
CA PHE A 16 15.27 -1.27 -1.02
C PHE A 16 15.17 -0.43 0.26
N THR A 17 14.44 0.67 0.22
CA THR A 17 14.41 1.64 1.32
C THR A 17 13.39 1.27 2.39
N ALA A 18 12.33 0.59 2.02
CA ALA A 18 11.23 0.29 2.90
C ALA A 18 11.49 -0.94 3.78
N ASN A 19 11.25 -0.79 5.07
CA ASN A 19 11.34 -1.87 6.05
C ASN A 19 9.98 -2.35 6.56
N ASP A 20 8.91 -1.69 6.17
CA ASP A 20 7.54 -2.00 6.59
C ASP A 20 6.52 -1.68 5.49
N THR A 21 5.26 -1.99 5.74
CA THR A 21 4.18 -1.77 4.76
C THR A 21 3.95 -0.30 4.45
N ILE A 22 4.10 0.57 5.43
CA ILE A 22 3.94 2.02 5.26
C ILE A 22 5.06 2.55 4.37
N GLY A 23 6.29 2.14 4.64
CA GLY A 23 7.45 2.46 3.81
C GLY A 23 7.30 1.97 2.38
N ASN A 24 6.85 0.73 2.20
CA ASN A 24 6.58 0.15 0.88
C ASN A 24 5.52 0.94 0.10
N ALA A 25 4.44 1.35 0.75
CA ALA A 25 3.40 2.15 0.11
C ALA A 25 3.92 3.53 -0.30
N ARG A 26 4.73 4.16 0.54
CA ARG A 26 5.34 5.45 0.24
C ARG A 26 6.34 5.36 -0.90
N GLU A 27 7.24 4.38 -0.87
CA GLU A 27 8.22 4.13 -1.94
C GLU A 27 7.52 3.84 -3.27
N THR A 28 6.49 3.01 -3.26
CA THR A 28 5.65 2.73 -4.44
C THR A 28 4.99 4.00 -4.96
N ALA A 29 4.49 4.86 -4.05
CA ALA A 29 3.85 6.11 -4.44
C ALA A 29 4.85 7.08 -5.10
N GLU A 30 6.03 7.21 -4.54
CA GLU A 30 7.10 8.04 -5.11
C GLU A 30 7.53 7.54 -6.49
N TRP A 31 7.72 6.24 -6.62
CA TRP A 31 8.05 5.59 -7.89
C TRP A 31 6.94 5.81 -8.94
N ALA A 32 5.69 5.55 -8.58
CA ALA A 32 4.56 5.70 -9.50
C ALA A 32 4.39 7.16 -9.96
N LYS A 33 4.59 8.13 -9.07
CA LYS A 33 4.57 9.56 -9.40
C LYS A 33 5.73 9.94 -10.32
N ALA A 34 6.93 9.48 -10.04
CA ALA A 34 8.11 9.72 -10.87
C ALA A 34 7.94 9.17 -12.28
N MET A 35 7.34 7.99 -12.41
CA MET A 35 7.06 7.32 -13.68
C MET A 35 5.76 7.81 -14.35
N ARG A 36 4.99 8.65 -13.67
CA ARG A 36 3.68 9.16 -14.12
C ARG A 36 2.65 8.07 -14.38
N TYR A 37 2.70 6.99 -13.61
CA TYR A 37 1.70 5.94 -13.70
C TYR A 37 0.39 6.37 -13.05
N ARG A 38 -0.73 6.16 -13.75
CA ARG A 38 -2.08 6.48 -13.29
C ARG A 38 -2.86 5.26 -12.83
N SER A 39 -2.40 4.08 -13.16
CA SER A 39 -3.01 2.83 -12.75
C SER A 39 -1.95 1.82 -12.38
N LEU A 40 -2.21 1.06 -11.32
CA LEU A 40 -1.33 0.03 -10.80
C LEU A 40 -2.12 -1.24 -10.52
N ILE A 41 -1.53 -2.38 -10.84
CA ILE A 41 -2.00 -3.67 -10.36
C ILE A 41 -1.18 -4.02 -9.13
N VAL A 42 -1.88 -4.24 -8.02
CA VAL A 42 -1.27 -4.59 -6.73
C VAL A 42 -1.36 -6.09 -6.53
N VAL A 43 -0.22 -6.74 -6.46
CA VAL A 43 -0.12 -8.19 -6.29
C VAL A 43 0.49 -8.48 -4.93
N THR A 44 -0.27 -9.12 -4.06
CA THR A 44 0.20 -9.58 -2.75
C THR A 44 -0.67 -10.72 -2.23
N ALA A 45 -0.30 -11.30 -1.09
CA ALA A 45 -1.09 -12.35 -0.47
C ALA A 45 -2.50 -11.85 -0.11
N ASP A 46 -3.49 -12.73 -0.23
CA ASP A 46 -4.89 -12.42 0.02
C ASP A 46 -5.14 -11.83 1.42
N TYR A 47 -4.52 -12.41 2.46
CA TYR A 47 -4.64 -11.91 3.84
C TYR A 47 -3.98 -10.54 4.04
N HIS A 48 -3.02 -10.17 3.21
CA HIS A 48 -2.29 -8.90 3.30
C HIS A 48 -2.95 -7.79 2.46
N MET A 49 -3.73 -8.15 1.47
CA MET A 49 -4.31 -7.23 0.49
C MET A 49 -5.10 -6.07 1.12
N PRO A 50 -5.99 -6.28 2.11
CA PRO A 50 -6.77 -5.17 2.69
C PRO A 50 -5.88 -4.06 3.26
N ARG A 51 -4.81 -4.43 3.96
CA ARG A 51 -3.87 -3.48 4.54
C ARG A 51 -3.03 -2.77 3.48
N ALA A 52 -2.51 -3.52 2.52
CA ALA A 52 -1.73 -2.96 1.42
C ALA A 52 -2.54 -1.94 0.60
N MET A 53 -3.79 -2.29 0.27
CA MET A 53 -4.67 -1.40 -0.49
C MET A 53 -5.04 -0.13 0.28
N LEU A 54 -5.23 -0.24 1.59
CA LEU A 54 -5.54 0.92 2.42
C LEU A 54 -4.36 1.90 2.45
N GLU A 55 -3.14 1.41 2.64
CA GLU A 55 -1.93 2.25 2.63
C GLU A 55 -1.67 2.87 1.25
N LEU A 56 -1.83 2.09 0.18
CA LEU A 56 -1.64 2.60 -1.17
C LEU A 56 -2.68 3.66 -1.54
N ARG A 57 -3.94 3.48 -1.16
CA ARG A 57 -4.98 4.48 -1.41
C ARG A 57 -4.72 5.78 -0.65
N SER A 58 -4.15 5.70 0.55
CA SER A 58 -3.81 6.91 1.32
C SER A 58 -2.63 7.67 0.71
N THR A 59 -1.67 6.97 0.09
CA THR A 59 -0.47 7.57 -0.52
C THR A 59 -0.66 7.94 -2.00
N LEU A 60 -1.57 7.26 -2.70
CA LEU A 60 -1.88 7.45 -4.12
C LEU A 60 -3.40 7.64 -4.34
N PRO A 61 -4.01 8.69 -3.82
CA PRO A 61 -5.46 8.87 -3.89
C PRO A 61 -5.98 9.07 -5.32
N ALA A 62 -5.15 9.56 -6.23
CA ALA A 62 -5.53 9.81 -7.62
C ALA A 62 -5.26 8.62 -8.56
N ALA A 63 -4.57 7.59 -8.10
CA ALA A 63 -4.25 6.44 -8.92
C ALA A 63 -5.39 5.40 -8.89
N LYS A 64 -5.60 4.75 -10.02
CA LYS A 64 -6.48 3.59 -10.11
C LYS A 64 -5.72 2.36 -9.64
N LEU A 65 -6.14 1.77 -8.54
CA LEU A 65 -5.53 0.59 -7.95
C LEU A 65 -6.40 -0.64 -8.18
N GLN A 66 -5.84 -1.64 -8.83
CA GLN A 66 -6.49 -2.92 -9.10
C GLN A 66 -5.85 -3.99 -8.21
N PRO A 67 -6.57 -4.56 -7.23
CA PRO A 67 -6.04 -5.63 -6.41
C PRO A 67 -6.01 -6.96 -7.19
N TYR A 68 -4.93 -7.70 -7.03
CA TYR A 68 -4.77 -9.05 -7.54
C TYR A 68 -4.24 -9.94 -6.40
N PRO A 69 -5.14 -10.47 -5.55
CA PRO A 69 -4.73 -11.29 -4.41
C PRO A 69 -4.23 -12.66 -4.84
N ILE A 70 -3.14 -13.11 -4.22
CA ILE A 70 -2.59 -14.44 -4.41
C ILE A 70 -2.91 -15.28 -3.18
N SER A 71 -3.54 -16.44 -3.38
CA SER A 71 -3.72 -17.41 -2.31
C SER A 71 -2.38 -18.04 -1.95
N THR A 72 -2.05 -18.03 -0.66
CA THR A 72 -0.84 -18.65 -0.16
C THR A 72 -1.16 -19.93 0.60
N THR A 73 -0.29 -20.92 0.49
CA THR A 73 -0.41 -22.18 1.24
C THR A 73 -0.19 -22.02 2.73
N VAL A 74 0.45 -20.93 3.15
CA VAL A 74 0.78 -20.65 4.56
C VAL A 74 -0.46 -20.26 5.35
N VAL A 75 -1.38 -19.52 4.74
CA VAL A 75 -2.66 -19.15 5.36
C VAL A 75 -3.76 -19.29 4.33
N ASN A 76 -4.65 -20.25 4.53
CA ASN A 76 -5.87 -20.30 3.76
C ASN A 76 -6.86 -19.29 4.33
N ALA A 77 -7.13 -18.21 3.61
CA ALA A 77 -8.03 -17.14 4.03
C ALA A 77 -9.46 -17.65 4.37
N HIS A 78 -9.86 -18.79 3.80
CA HIS A 78 -11.14 -19.42 4.09
C HIS A 78 -11.14 -20.34 5.31
N ARG A 79 -9.95 -20.72 5.84
CA ARG A 79 -9.80 -21.68 6.94
C ARG A 79 -8.76 -21.24 7.99
N TRP A 80 -8.50 -19.93 8.08
CA TRP A 80 -7.50 -19.36 8.96
C TRP A 80 -7.71 -19.74 10.45
N TRP A 81 -8.97 -19.94 10.87
CA TRP A 81 -9.32 -20.31 12.24
C TRP A 81 -8.97 -21.76 12.62
N ARG A 82 -8.65 -22.61 11.64
CA ARG A 82 -8.33 -24.03 11.87
C ARG A 82 -6.89 -24.26 12.35
N THR A 83 -6.02 -23.29 12.20
CA THR A 83 -4.63 -23.39 12.66
C THR A 83 -4.33 -22.24 13.59
N SER A 84 -3.57 -22.50 14.67
CA SER A 84 -3.16 -21.46 15.61
C SER A 84 -2.27 -20.40 14.92
N GLY A 85 -1.41 -20.82 14.01
CA GLY A 85 -0.57 -19.91 13.23
C GLY A 85 -1.37 -19.02 12.27
N GLY A 86 -2.37 -19.57 11.59
CA GLY A 86 -3.29 -18.83 10.72
C GLY A 86 -4.13 -17.83 11.49
N ALA A 87 -4.73 -18.25 12.61
CA ALA A 87 -5.51 -17.39 13.48
C ALA A 87 -4.66 -16.23 14.01
N ARG A 88 -3.46 -16.51 14.51
CA ARG A 88 -2.56 -15.49 15.02
C ARG A 88 -2.18 -14.47 13.93
N LEU A 89 -1.84 -14.94 12.74
CA LEU A 89 -1.47 -14.06 11.63
C LEU A 89 -2.64 -13.16 11.22
N MET A 90 -3.85 -13.71 11.11
CA MET A 90 -5.03 -12.92 10.78
C MET A 90 -5.38 -11.89 11.85
N VAL A 91 -5.26 -12.23 13.13
CA VAL A 91 -5.46 -11.27 14.23
C VAL A 91 -4.43 -10.14 14.14
N VAL A 92 -3.17 -10.44 13.91
CA VAL A 92 -2.11 -9.43 13.78
C VAL A 92 -2.37 -8.52 12.57
N GLU A 93 -2.69 -9.08 11.40
CA GLU A 93 -3.00 -8.29 10.20
C GLU A 93 -4.25 -7.44 10.39
N TYR A 94 -5.29 -7.99 10.97
CA TYR A 94 -6.53 -7.26 11.23
C TYR A 94 -6.34 -6.13 12.25
N SER A 95 -5.52 -6.36 13.28
CA SER A 95 -5.17 -5.33 14.27
C SER A 95 -4.41 -4.18 13.61
N LYS A 96 -3.47 -4.47 12.72
CA LYS A 96 -2.76 -3.45 11.94
C LYS A 96 -3.70 -2.68 11.02
N TYR A 97 -4.63 -3.37 10.39
CA TYR A 97 -5.65 -2.75 9.55
C TYR A 97 -6.54 -1.78 10.34
N LEU A 98 -7.02 -2.20 11.51
CA LEU A 98 -7.81 -1.35 12.40
C LEU A 98 -7.02 -0.15 12.92
N ALA A 99 -5.73 -0.32 13.21
CA ALA A 99 -4.86 0.78 13.63
C ALA A 99 -4.73 1.83 12.52
N ILE A 100 -4.59 1.42 11.27
CA ILE A 100 -4.54 2.32 10.11
C ILE A 100 -5.88 3.05 9.94
N LEU A 101 -6.99 2.34 10.00
CA LEU A 101 -8.33 2.94 9.95
C LEU A 101 -8.53 3.98 11.05
N GLY A 102 -8.15 3.64 12.29
CA GLY A 102 -8.23 4.55 13.42
C GLY A 102 -7.40 5.81 13.20
N ARG A 103 -6.19 5.65 12.68
CA ARG A 103 -5.31 6.76 12.33
C ARG A 103 -5.95 7.69 11.28
N GLU A 104 -6.51 7.12 10.23
CA GLU A 104 -7.16 7.91 9.16
C GLU A 104 -8.43 8.61 9.67
N MET A 105 -9.21 7.95 10.52
CA MET A 105 -10.37 8.57 11.15
C MET A 105 -9.97 9.75 12.05
N VAL A 106 -8.93 9.60 12.87
CA VAL A 106 -8.41 10.69 13.73
C VAL A 106 -7.91 11.85 12.88
N ARG A 107 -7.23 11.60 11.78
CA ARG A 107 -6.83 12.65 10.83
C ARG A 107 -8.01 13.39 10.22
N GLY A 108 -9.12 12.68 9.96
CA GLY A 108 -10.36 13.26 9.46
C GLY A 108 -11.14 14.06 10.50
N LEU A 109 -10.96 13.75 11.80
CA LEU A 109 -11.62 14.40 12.94
C LEU A 109 -10.77 15.50 13.58
N GLY A 110 -9.46 15.48 13.33
CA GLY A 110 -8.56 16.52 13.80
C GLY A 110 -8.97 17.88 13.20
N PRO A 111 -8.53 19.01 13.83
CA PRO A 111 -8.69 20.29 13.18
C PRO A 111 -8.13 20.13 11.77
N ARG A 112 -8.97 20.26 10.78
CA ARG A 112 -8.52 20.36 9.41
C ARG A 112 -7.56 21.53 9.42
N ASP A 113 -6.27 21.24 9.35
CA ASP A 113 -5.31 22.27 9.06
C ASP A 113 -5.89 22.96 7.85
N ALA A 114 -6.33 24.21 8.07
CA ALA A 114 -6.84 25.02 7.00
C ALA A 114 -5.84 24.84 5.86
N PRO A 115 -6.26 24.47 4.65
CA PRO A 115 -5.34 24.29 3.54
C PRO A 115 -4.39 25.44 3.60
N ALA A 116 -3.11 25.16 3.74
CA ALA A 116 -2.06 26.15 3.99
C ALA A 116 -2.43 27.36 3.16
N ALA A 117 -2.80 28.44 3.85
CA ALA A 117 -3.42 29.59 3.22
C ALA A 117 -2.63 29.86 1.98
N ALA A 118 -3.28 29.79 0.82
CA ALA A 118 -2.63 29.99 -0.46
C ALA A 118 -1.70 31.15 -0.27
N SER A 119 -0.40 30.92 -0.41
CA SER A 119 0.61 31.94 -0.21
C SER A 119 0.09 33.20 -0.89
N PRO A 120 -0.07 34.33 -0.21
CA PRO A 120 -0.59 35.51 -0.89
C PRO A 120 0.28 35.70 -2.11
N SER A 121 -0.36 35.61 -3.26
CA SER A 121 0.30 35.86 -4.52
C SER A 121 1.09 37.14 -4.36
N PRO A 122 2.41 37.15 -4.58
CA PRO A 122 3.13 38.40 -4.50
C PRO A 122 2.46 39.35 -5.46
N LYS A 123 1.79 40.34 -4.93
CA LYS A 123 1.36 41.47 -5.74
C LYS A 123 2.64 42.09 -6.23
N GLY A 124 2.96 41.78 -7.47
CA GLY A 124 4.02 42.47 -8.18
C GLY A 124 3.67 43.94 -8.28
#